data_1742b86dd41bd73c41e74b9cbabce7c5
#
_entry.id   1742b86dd41bd73c41e74b9cbabce7c5
#
_cell.length_a   1.000
_cell.length_b   1.000
_cell.length_c   1.000
_cell.angle_alpha   90.00
_cell.angle_beta   90.00
_cell.angle_gamma   90.00
#
_symmetry.space_group_name_H-M   'P 1'
#
loop_
_entity.id
_entity.type
_entity.pdbx_description
1 polymer ?
#
loop_
_entity_poly.entity_id
_entity_poly.type
_entity_poly.pdbx_seq_one_letter_code
_entity_poly.pdbx_strand_id
1 'polypeptide(L)'
;MKTIYHILFSLLFVLAFVGCDDDDDKVIERNQLKLTASAQSVTLTPDATDDEIISFSWNEATSLGADYTFSYLFQIDIADNNFQSATDVRTFGPNESISYSSAELYDLIVEKWGKTAGEAVYVEARVAAKVEGPKFKYPEIATTKVQITTYKPTSQP
;
A
#
# COMPACT_ATOMS: atom_id res chain seq x y z
N MET A 1 -39.36 -61.69 16.41
CA MET A 1 -38.00 -61.37 16.76
C MET A 1 -37.24 -60.65 15.62
N LYS A 2 -37.89 -60.13 14.58
CA LYS A 2 -37.21 -59.42 13.48
C LYS A 2 -37.34 -57.90 13.56
N THR A 3 -38.15 -57.36 14.43
CA THR A 3 -38.46 -55.93 14.54
C THR A 3 -37.59 -55.17 15.53
N ILE A 4 -36.84 -55.87 16.38
CA ILE A 4 -35.99 -55.23 17.40
C ILE A 4 -34.62 -54.81 16.84
N TYR A 5 -34.15 -55.46 15.78
CA TYR A 5 -32.84 -55.14 15.17
C TYR A 5 -32.84 -53.86 14.36
N HIS A 6 -33.97 -53.39 13.85
CA HIS A 6 -34.06 -52.15 13.08
C HIS A 6 -34.07 -50.89 13.96
N ILE A 7 -34.48 -51.03 15.21
CA ILE A 7 -34.51 -49.88 16.15
C ILE A 7 -33.13 -49.64 16.75
N LEU A 8 -32.31 -50.70 16.92
CA LEU A 8 -30.94 -50.53 17.47
C LEU A 8 -29.95 -49.97 16.45
N PHE A 9 -30.20 -50.15 15.14
CA PHE A 9 -29.30 -49.63 14.08
C PHE A 9 -29.58 -48.17 13.76
N SER A 10 -30.77 -47.64 14.09
CA SER A 10 -31.13 -46.25 13.88
C SER A 10 -30.60 -45.29 14.97
N LEU A 11 -30.17 -45.83 16.12
CA LEU A 11 -29.72 -45.00 17.25
C LEU A 11 -28.18 -44.75 17.25
N LEU A 12 -27.45 -45.40 16.34
CA LEU A 12 -25.98 -45.29 16.29
C LEU A 12 -25.47 -44.27 15.25
N PHE A 13 -26.38 -43.56 14.54
CA PHE A 13 -25.99 -42.62 13.48
C PHE A 13 -26.17 -41.16 13.82
N VAL A 14 -26.43 -40.82 15.10
CA VAL A 14 -26.72 -39.43 15.54
C VAL A 14 -25.54 -38.80 16.32
N LEU A 15 -24.37 -39.44 16.43
CA LEU A 15 -23.25 -38.96 17.23
C LEU A 15 -21.99 -38.60 16.43
N ALA A 16 -22.11 -38.16 15.17
CA ALA A 16 -20.96 -37.82 14.35
C ALA A 16 -21.02 -36.39 13.76
N PHE A 17 -21.73 -35.47 14.40
CA PHE A 17 -21.73 -34.05 14.01
C PHE A 17 -21.53 -33.16 15.23
N VAL A 18 -20.47 -33.42 16.00
CA VAL A 18 -19.96 -32.44 16.96
C VAL A 18 -18.46 -32.35 16.71
N GLY A 19 -18.03 -31.34 16.01
CA GLY A 19 -16.63 -31.07 15.81
C GLY A 19 -16.34 -30.30 14.54
N CYS A 20 -17.13 -29.30 14.17
CA CYS A 20 -16.56 -28.08 13.59
C CYS A 20 -16.44 -27.10 14.75
N ASP A 21 -15.27 -27.00 15.31
CA ASP A 21 -14.84 -25.73 15.89
C ASP A 21 -14.91 -24.74 14.73
N ASP A 22 -16.02 -24.03 14.64
CA ASP A 22 -16.04 -22.73 14.03
C ASP A 22 -15.10 -21.87 14.89
N ASP A 23 -13.79 -21.94 14.58
CA ASP A 23 -12.95 -20.78 14.78
C ASP A 23 -13.70 -19.66 14.06
N ASP A 24 -14.42 -18.88 14.86
CA ASP A 24 -14.92 -17.56 14.47
C ASP A 24 -13.68 -16.75 14.04
N ASP A 25 -13.19 -17.01 12.85
CA ASP A 25 -12.34 -16.09 12.11
C ASP A 25 -13.25 -14.87 11.86
N LYS A 26 -13.34 -14.05 12.93
CA LYS A 26 -13.89 -12.70 12.77
C LYS A 26 -13.19 -12.13 11.57
N VAL A 27 -13.93 -11.97 10.48
CA VAL A 27 -13.46 -11.28 9.29
C VAL A 27 -13.11 -9.86 9.76
N ILE A 28 -11.87 -9.67 10.15
CA ILE A 28 -11.36 -8.33 10.46
C ILE A 28 -11.35 -7.64 9.10
N GLU A 29 -12.26 -6.70 8.90
CA GLU A 29 -12.22 -5.83 7.73
C GLU A 29 -10.86 -5.15 7.73
N ARG A 30 -9.99 -5.66 6.88
CA ARG A 30 -8.67 -5.09 6.62
C ARG A 30 -8.83 -4.12 5.47
N ASN A 31 -8.48 -2.92 5.65
CA ASN A 31 -8.24 -1.87 4.64
C ASN A 31 -8.33 -0.48 5.26
N GLN A 32 -7.70 -0.28 6.41
CA GLN A 32 -7.65 1.02 7.05
C GLN A 32 -6.48 1.88 6.56
N LEU A 33 -5.51 1.27 5.90
CA LEU A 33 -4.35 1.97 5.36
C LEU A 33 -4.79 2.98 4.30
N LYS A 34 -4.42 4.24 4.50
CA LYS A 34 -4.65 5.34 3.56
C LYS A 34 -3.33 6.05 3.29
N LEU A 35 -3.10 6.40 2.04
CA LEU A 35 -1.97 7.21 1.61
C LEU A 35 -2.50 8.57 1.15
N THR A 36 -1.96 9.64 1.70
CA THR A 36 -2.37 11.02 1.42
C THR A 36 -1.16 11.81 0.91
N ALA A 37 -1.34 12.54 -0.16
CA ALA A 37 -0.38 13.55 -0.63
C ALA A 37 -0.77 14.93 -0.08
N SER A 38 0.22 15.76 0.24
CA SER A 38 0.01 17.14 0.72
C SER A 38 -0.65 18.04 -0.33
N ALA A 39 -0.55 17.70 -1.62
CA ALA A 39 -1.19 18.40 -2.72
C ALA A 39 -1.63 17.42 -3.83
N GLN A 40 -2.68 17.77 -4.58
CA GLN A 40 -3.15 17.00 -5.74
C GLN A 40 -2.38 17.36 -7.02
N SER A 41 -1.80 18.55 -7.06
CA SER A 41 -0.95 19.02 -8.15
C SER A 41 0.14 19.94 -7.64
N VAL A 42 1.32 19.84 -8.21
CA VAL A 42 2.46 20.72 -7.94
C VAL A 42 3.14 21.13 -9.24
N THR A 43 3.73 22.32 -9.24
CA THR A 43 4.58 22.81 -10.33
C THR A 43 5.98 22.97 -9.80
N LEU A 44 6.94 22.27 -10.42
CA LEU A 44 8.34 22.35 -10.06
C LEU A 44 8.94 23.67 -10.52
N THR A 45 9.88 24.19 -9.75
CA THR A 45 10.62 25.42 -10.08
C THR A 45 12.13 25.18 -9.97
N PRO A 46 12.94 25.77 -10.85
CA PRO A 46 14.38 25.58 -10.82
C PRO A 46 15.04 26.25 -9.60
N ASP A 47 14.38 27.23 -8.99
CA ASP A 47 14.94 28.03 -7.88
C ASP A 47 14.69 27.41 -6.50
N ALA A 48 13.76 26.46 -6.39
CA ALA A 48 13.38 25.78 -5.14
C ALA A 48 13.91 24.34 -5.11
N THR A 49 15.19 24.14 -5.36
CA THR A 49 15.80 22.81 -5.54
C THR A 49 15.73 21.95 -4.29
N ASP A 50 15.94 22.53 -3.12
CA ASP A 50 16.05 21.82 -1.84
C ASP A 50 14.79 21.93 -0.98
N ASP A 51 13.83 22.77 -1.37
CA ASP A 51 12.59 22.94 -0.64
C ASP A 51 11.65 21.75 -0.85
N GLU A 52 11.04 21.29 0.24
CA GLU A 52 9.97 20.30 0.17
C GLU A 52 8.80 20.89 -0.61
N ILE A 53 8.43 20.24 -1.73
CA ILE A 53 7.32 20.69 -2.56
C ILE A 53 6.09 19.81 -2.41
N ILE A 54 6.28 18.56 -2.02
CA ILE A 54 5.21 17.60 -1.75
C ILE A 54 5.66 16.60 -0.71
N SER A 55 4.72 16.19 0.14
CA SER A 55 4.89 15.09 1.06
C SER A 55 3.77 14.05 0.93
N PHE A 56 4.13 12.81 1.25
CA PHE A 56 3.21 11.68 1.34
C PHE A 56 3.21 11.16 2.77
N SER A 57 2.04 10.98 3.32
CA SER A 57 1.84 10.46 4.68
C SER A 57 0.81 9.34 4.69
N TRP A 58 0.89 8.44 5.67
CA TRP A 58 -0.04 7.34 5.82
C TRP A 58 -0.41 7.12 7.28
N ASN A 59 -1.58 6.55 7.49
CA ASN A 59 -2.02 6.09 8.80
C ASN A 59 -1.55 4.64 9.05
N GLU A 60 -1.79 4.17 10.27
CA GLU A 60 -1.54 2.77 10.60
C GLU A 60 -2.48 1.83 9.84
N ALA A 61 -1.97 0.67 9.47
CA ALA A 61 -2.75 -0.43 8.96
C ALA A 61 -3.63 -1.05 10.06
N THR A 62 -4.58 -1.90 9.69
CA THR A 62 -5.47 -2.59 10.63
C THR A 62 -4.66 -3.41 11.64
N SER A 63 -4.85 -3.13 12.93
CA SER A 63 -4.21 -3.89 14.00
C SER A 63 -4.62 -5.37 13.98
N LEU A 64 -3.65 -6.26 14.10
CA LEU A 64 -3.85 -7.71 14.16
C LEU A 64 -3.54 -8.29 15.56
N GLY A 65 -3.34 -7.43 16.55
CA GLY A 65 -2.96 -7.80 17.90
C GLY A 65 -1.45 -7.73 18.15
N ALA A 66 -1.04 -7.97 19.40
CA ALA A 66 0.32 -7.74 19.89
C ALA A 66 1.39 -8.67 19.26
N ASP A 67 0.96 -9.80 18.69
CA ASP A 67 1.89 -10.78 18.10
C ASP A 67 2.29 -10.41 16.65
N TYR A 68 1.76 -9.31 16.12
CA TYR A 68 2.05 -8.84 14.76
C TYR A 68 2.74 -7.48 14.78
N THR A 69 3.74 -7.35 13.92
CA THR A 69 4.45 -6.10 13.69
C THR A 69 4.28 -5.65 12.24
N PHE A 70 4.39 -4.35 12.01
CA PHE A 70 4.22 -3.75 10.69
C PHE A 70 5.47 -2.94 10.31
N SER A 71 5.84 -3.04 9.04
CA SER A 71 6.73 -2.11 8.38
C SER A 71 6.08 -1.59 7.11
N TYR A 72 6.33 -0.34 6.76
CA TYR A 72 5.67 0.32 5.63
C TYR A 72 6.67 0.49 4.49
N LEU A 73 6.35 -0.08 3.34
CA LEU A 73 7.17 -0.05 2.14
C LEU A 73 6.61 0.99 1.19
N PHE A 74 7.38 2.03 0.91
CA PHE A 74 6.95 3.13 0.06
C PHE A 74 7.73 3.17 -1.25
N GLN A 75 7.03 3.48 -2.34
CA GLN A 75 7.58 3.72 -3.68
C GLN A 75 6.74 4.73 -4.45
N ILE A 76 7.37 5.41 -5.42
CA ILE A 76 6.65 6.19 -6.45
C ILE A 76 7.07 5.73 -7.84
N ASP A 77 6.18 5.86 -8.80
CA ASP A 77 6.41 5.60 -10.23
C ASP A 77 5.59 6.58 -11.08
N ILE A 78 5.86 6.60 -12.36
CA ILE A 78 4.97 7.23 -13.32
C ILE A 78 3.62 6.49 -13.31
N ALA A 79 2.52 7.22 -13.31
CA ALA A 79 1.19 6.61 -13.22
C ALA A 79 0.91 5.66 -14.40
N ASP A 80 0.04 4.68 -14.13
CA ASP A 80 -0.41 3.68 -15.10
C ASP A 80 0.70 2.75 -15.63
N ASN A 81 1.82 2.65 -14.92
CA ASN A 81 2.97 1.81 -15.23
C ASN A 81 3.07 0.54 -14.35
N ASN A 82 2.09 0.28 -13.50
CA ASN A 82 2.08 -0.85 -12.56
C ASN A 82 3.37 -0.97 -11.71
N PHE A 83 4.01 0.14 -11.39
CA PHE A 83 5.26 0.23 -10.62
C PHE A 83 6.44 -0.55 -11.24
N GLN A 84 6.50 -0.66 -12.58
CA GLN A 84 7.58 -1.38 -13.27
C GLN A 84 8.90 -0.60 -13.31
N SER A 85 8.86 0.73 -13.23
CA SER A 85 10.03 1.62 -13.14
C SER A 85 10.06 2.44 -11.84
N ALA A 86 9.44 1.92 -10.80
CA ALA A 86 9.36 2.58 -9.50
C ALA A 86 10.74 2.95 -8.93
N THR A 87 10.72 3.88 -7.99
CA THR A 87 11.89 4.14 -7.13
C THR A 87 12.23 2.90 -6.31
N ASP A 88 13.44 2.86 -5.76
CA ASP A 88 13.80 1.84 -4.78
C ASP A 88 12.83 1.85 -3.61
N VAL A 89 12.58 0.68 -3.04
CA VAL A 89 11.70 0.54 -1.88
C VAL A 89 12.34 1.21 -0.67
N ARG A 90 11.63 2.14 -0.06
CA ARG A 90 12.02 2.75 1.22
C ARG A 90 11.15 2.16 2.33
N THR A 91 11.79 1.77 3.43
CA THR A 91 11.11 1.14 4.57
C THR A 91 10.98 2.14 5.71
N PHE A 92 9.80 2.20 6.30
CA PHE A 92 9.41 3.13 7.35
C PHE A 92 8.70 2.40 8.49
N GLY A 93 8.60 3.06 9.65
CA GLY A 93 7.72 2.70 10.74
C GLY A 93 6.27 3.19 10.54
N PRO A 94 5.42 3.03 11.54
CA PRO A 94 4.07 3.58 11.55
C PRO A 94 4.09 5.11 11.70
N ASN A 95 3.07 5.78 11.12
CA ASN A 95 2.86 7.24 11.23
C ASN A 95 4.05 8.09 10.76
N GLU A 96 4.80 7.60 9.79
CA GLU A 96 5.87 8.36 9.15
C GLU A 96 5.41 9.01 7.84
N SER A 97 6.26 9.84 7.27
CA SER A 97 6.02 10.51 6.00
C SER A 97 7.32 10.58 5.20
N ILE A 98 7.18 10.87 3.92
CA ILE A 98 8.29 11.12 3.01
C ILE A 98 7.99 12.35 2.19
N SER A 99 8.99 13.20 2.02
CA SER A 99 8.91 14.42 1.23
C SER A 99 9.84 14.34 0.02
N TYR A 100 9.51 15.11 -0.99
CA TYR A 100 10.32 15.30 -2.19
C TYR A 100 10.50 16.78 -2.48
N SER A 101 11.70 17.13 -2.88
CA SER A 101 12.03 18.46 -3.38
C SER A 101 11.73 18.59 -4.88
N SER A 102 11.78 19.83 -5.38
CA SER A 102 11.63 20.13 -6.81
C SER A 102 12.71 19.44 -7.65
N ALA A 103 13.95 19.42 -7.18
CA ALA A 103 15.07 18.77 -7.88
C ALA A 103 14.89 17.25 -7.93
N GLU A 104 14.59 16.61 -6.80
CA GLU A 104 14.41 15.17 -6.74
C GLU A 104 13.28 14.68 -7.69
N LEU A 105 12.16 15.39 -7.73
CA LEU A 105 11.06 15.05 -8.63
C LEU A 105 11.41 15.31 -10.10
N TYR A 106 12.16 16.39 -10.39
CA TYR A 106 12.63 16.65 -11.75
C TYR A 106 13.53 15.53 -12.25
N ASP A 107 14.51 15.10 -11.45
CA ASP A 107 15.43 14.01 -11.79
C ASP A 107 14.67 12.69 -12.01
N LEU A 108 13.70 12.37 -11.16
CA LEU A 108 12.88 11.18 -11.35
C LEU A 108 12.07 11.26 -12.64
N ILE A 109 11.41 12.38 -12.91
CA ILE A 109 10.48 12.51 -14.04
C ILE A 109 11.24 12.58 -15.37
N VAL A 110 12.28 13.42 -15.44
CA VAL A 110 12.98 13.69 -16.69
C VAL A 110 14.10 12.68 -16.92
N GLU A 111 14.99 12.49 -15.93
CA GLU A 111 16.18 11.66 -16.12
C GLU A 111 15.89 10.16 -15.98
N LYS A 112 15.15 9.76 -14.92
CA LYS A 112 14.84 8.34 -14.70
C LYS A 112 13.74 7.82 -15.62
N TRP A 113 12.62 8.54 -15.72
CA TRP A 113 11.44 8.08 -16.48
C TRP A 113 11.36 8.65 -17.90
N GLY A 114 12.31 9.50 -18.32
CA GLY A 114 12.44 10.00 -19.69
C GLY A 114 11.25 10.82 -20.16
N LYS A 115 10.57 11.56 -19.26
CA LYS A 115 9.45 12.42 -19.62
C LYS A 115 9.94 13.79 -20.11
N THR A 116 9.13 14.42 -20.96
CA THR A 116 9.47 15.73 -21.53
C THR A 116 9.46 16.81 -20.47
N ALA A 117 10.56 17.56 -20.37
CA ALA A 117 10.65 18.71 -19.47
C ALA A 117 9.66 19.81 -19.88
N GLY A 118 8.99 20.42 -18.90
CA GLY A 118 7.97 21.45 -19.09
C GLY A 118 6.55 20.90 -19.32
N GLU A 119 6.36 19.60 -19.26
CA GLU A 119 5.04 18.96 -19.38
C GLU A 119 4.52 18.48 -18.04
N ALA A 120 3.19 18.36 -17.95
CA ALA A 120 2.52 17.79 -16.81
C ALA A 120 2.46 16.26 -16.93
N VAL A 121 2.80 15.55 -15.88
CA VAL A 121 2.73 14.09 -15.78
C VAL A 121 1.99 13.68 -14.51
N TYR A 122 1.41 12.50 -14.50
CA TYR A 122 0.89 11.91 -13.28
C TYR A 122 1.92 10.95 -12.68
N VAL A 123 2.20 11.15 -11.41
CA VAL A 123 3.00 10.25 -10.58
C VAL A 123 2.07 9.52 -9.63
N GLU A 124 2.27 8.23 -9.46
CA GLU A 124 1.53 7.39 -8.53
C GLU A 124 2.45 6.96 -7.40
N ALA A 125 2.01 7.20 -6.17
CA ALA A 125 2.66 6.73 -4.96
C ALA A 125 1.89 5.52 -4.40
N ARG A 126 2.63 4.56 -3.82
CA ARG A 126 2.03 3.47 -3.04
C ARG A 126 2.76 3.26 -1.73
N VAL A 127 2.01 2.85 -0.74
CA VAL A 127 2.52 2.32 0.51
C VAL A 127 1.91 0.94 0.75
N ALA A 128 2.73 -0.01 1.17
CA ALA A 128 2.30 -1.36 1.53
C ALA A 128 2.69 -1.65 2.98
N ALA A 129 1.73 -1.99 3.83
CA ALA A 129 1.99 -2.42 5.20
C ALA A 129 2.36 -3.91 5.20
N LYS A 130 3.65 -4.20 5.20
CA LYS A 130 4.19 -5.56 5.36
C LYS A 130 3.92 -6.01 6.79
N VAL A 131 3.38 -7.21 6.94
CA VAL A 131 3.02 -7.81 8.22
C VAL A 131 3.98 -8.93 8.57
N GLU A 132 4.49 -8.94 9.80
CA GLU A 132 5.28 -10.04 10.35
C GLU A 132 4.59 -10.56 11.62
N GLY A 133 4.42 -11.88 11.75
CA GLY A 133 3.72 -12.50 12.87
C GLY A 133 3.61 -14.01 12.73
N PRO A 134 2.89 -14.67 13.65
CA PRO A 134 2.82 -16.14 13.72
C PRO A 134 2.09 -16.79 12.54
N LYS A 135 1.19 -16.06 11.89
CA LYS A 135 0.46 -16.53 10.70
C LYS A 135 0.68 -15.55 9.56
N PHE A 136 0.80 -16.06 8.35
CA PHE A 136 0.88 -15.22 7.14
C PHE A 136 -0.37 -14.36 7.02
N LYS A 137 -0.15 -13.08 6.71
CA LYS A 137 -1.21 -12.12 6.38
C LYS A 137 -0.82 -11.34 5.13
N TYR A 138 -1.78 -11.09 4.25
CA TYR A 138 -1.56 -10.22 3.10
C TYR A 138 -1.33 -8.78 3.55
N PRO A 139 -0.43 -8.03 2.88
CA PRO A 139 -0.25 -6.61 3.16
C PRO A 139 -1.50 -5.81 2.80
N GLU A 140 -1.77 -4.75 3.56
CA GLU A 140 -2.64 -3.68 3.09
C GLU A 140 -1.85 -2.76 2.17
N ILE A 141 -2.48 -2.29 1.10
CA ILE A 141 -1.84 -1.42 0.11
C ILE A 141 -2.74 -0.21 -0.13
N ALA A 142 -2.15 0.96 -0.11
CA ALA A 142 -2.82 2.20 -0.49
C ALA A 142 -2.02 2.93 -1.57
N THR A 143 -2.73 3.59 -2.49
CA THR A 143 -2.13 4.39 -3.55
C THR A 143 -2.75 5.77 -3.63
N THR A 144 -2.01 6.72 -4.16
CA THR A 144 -2.49 8.06 -4.50
C THR A 144 -1.79 8.58 -5.75
N LYS A 145 -2.46 9.43 -6.53
CA LYS A 145 -1.90 10.05 -7.74
C LYS A 145 -1.79 11.54 -7.55
N VAL A 146 -0.72 12.12 -8.08
CA VAL A 146 -0.45 13.56 -8.07
C VAL A 146 -0.05 13.99 -9.46
N GLN A 147 -0.57 15.13 -9.91
CA GLN A 147 -0.10 15.76 -11.14
C GLN A 147 1.12 16.63 -10.85
N ILE A 148 2.20 16.42 -11.60
CA ILE A 148 3.44 17.17 -11.45
C ILE A 148 3.77 17.83 -12.78
N THR A 149 3.91 19.15 -12.79
CA THR A 149 4.37 19.92 -13.96
C THR A 149 5.84 20.25 -13.78
N THR A 150 6.70 19.77 -14.67
CA THR A 150 8.13 20.08 -14.65
C THR A 150 8.41 21.46 -15.28
N TYR A 151 9.56 22.05 -14.98
CA TYR A 151 10.01 23.27 -15.67
C TYR A 151 10.83 22.93 -16.92
N LYS A 152 10.89 23.85 -17.87
CA LYS A 152 11.85 23.76 -18.98
C LYS A 152 13.17 24.36 -18.53
N PRO A 153 14.30 23.62 -18.67
CA PRO A 153 15.60 24.23 -18.45
C PRO A 153 15.76 25.45 -19.37
N THR A 154 16.11 26.57 -18.80
CA THR A 154 16.50 27.74 -19.61
C THR A 154 17.80 27.34 -20.27
N SER A 155 17.86 27.24 -21.60
CA SER A 155 19.11 27.12 -22.32
C SER A 155 19.94 28.38 -21.98
N GLN A 156 20.96 28.19 -21.16
CA GLN A 156 21.96 29.27 -21.04
C GLN A 156 22.62 29.45 -22.41
N PRO A 157 22.77 30.72 -22.84
CA PRO A 157 23.43 31.04 -24.12
C PRO A 157 24.90 30.66 -24.11
#